data_0f72e6eb86f01c28796fd155cb314a43
#
_entry.id   0f72e6eb86f01c28796fd155cb314a43
#
_cell.length_a   1.000
_cell.length_b   1.000
_cell.length_c   1.000
_cell.angle_alpha   90.00
_cell.angle_beta   90.00
_cell.angle_gamma   90.00
#
_symmetry.space_group_name_H-M   'P 1'
#
loop_
_entity.id
_entity.type
_entity.pdbx_description
1 polymer ?
#
loop_
_entity_poly.entity_id
_entity_poly.type
_entity_poly.pdbx_seq_one_letter_code
_entity_poly.pdbx_strand_id
1 'polypeptide(L)'
;MTENLYLAQEKGVDVWTAVQAYNFGPAYIDFIAQNGKENTLALAKKYSRDTVAPTLGNTTGKTYRYVNPISIFQGGELYVDGGNYYYSRQVQLNLYIIKFLNLFLST
;
A
#
# COMPACT_ATOMS: atom_id res chain seq x y z
N MET A 1 -12.41 3.26 4.38
CA MET A 1 -11.23 3.64 5.19
C MET A 1 -11.49 3.50 6.68
N THR A 2 -12.63 3.98 7.19
CA THR A 2 -12.94 3.94 8.63
C THR A 2 -12.94 2.51 9.19
N GLU A 3 -13.55 1.56 8.50
CA GLU A 3 -13.55 0.15 8.92
C GLU A 3 -12.14 -0.43 8.95
N ASN A 4 -11.31 -0.08 7.97
CA ASN A 4 -9.93 -0.55 7.91
C ASN A 4 -9.10 0.02 9.07
N LEU A 5 -9.33 1.29 9.44
CA LEU A 5 -8.66 1.90 10.59
C LEU A 5 -9.05 1.18 11.89
N TYR A 6 -10.32 0.85 12.05
CA TYR A 6 -10.81 0.11 13.22
C TYR A 6 -10.18 -1.29 13.28
N LEU A 7 -10.18 -2.01 12.17
CA LEU A 7 -9.60 -3.35 12.10
C LEU A 7 -8.09 -3.32 12.36
N ALA A 8 -7.39 -2.32 11.82
CA ALA A 8 -5.96 -2.16 12.05
C ALA A 8 -5.66 -1.95 13.54
N GLN A 9 -6.46 -1.13 14.20
CA GLN A 9 -6.33 -0.87 15.63
C GLN A 9 -6.59 -2.15 16.44
N GLU A 10 -7.64 -2.90 16.11
CA GLU A 10 -7.94 -4.17 16.77
C GLU A 10 -6.81 -5.20 16.61
N LYS A 11 -6.23 -5.28 15.43
CA LYS A 11 -5.16 -6.24 15.13
C LYS A 11 -3.77 -5.77 15.55
N GLY A 12 -3.65 -4.54 16.02
CA GLY A 12 -2.37 -3.98 16.48
C GLY A 12 -1.38 -3.68 15.34
N VAL A 13 -1.86 -3.42 14.14
CA VAL A 13 -1.02 -3.05 13.01
C VAL A 13 -0.98 -1.53 12.84
N ASP A 14 -0.01 -1.03 12.04
CA ASP A 14 0.14 0.40 11.83
C ASP A 14 -0.96 1.00 10.95
N VAL A 15 -1.10 2.32 10.99
CA VAL A 15 -2.12 3.03 10.21
C VAL A 15 -1.91 2.86 8.71
N TRP A 16 -0.66 2.72 8.28
CA TRP A 16 -0.34 2.57 6.85
C TRP A 16 -0.80 1.23 6.28
N THR A 17 -0.94 0.22 7.13
CA THR A 17 -1.58 -1.04 6.76
C THR A 17 -3.05 -0.80 6.41
N ALA A 18 -3.76 0.00 7.20
CA ALA A 18 -5.16 0.34 6.91
C ALA A 18 -5.28 1.11 5.59
N VAL A 19 -4.35 2.05 5.35
CA VAL A 19 -4.31 2.81 4.10
C VAL A 19 -4.07 1.89 2.89
N GLN A 20 -3.10 1.00 2.98
CA GLN A 20 -2.82 0.04 1.90
C GLN A 20 -3.99 -0.93 1.68
N ALA A 21 -4.67 -1.33 2.76
CA ALA A 21 -5.84 -2.21 2.69
C ALA A 21 -7.02 -1.57 1.96
N TYR A 22 -7.09 -0.26 1.88
CA TYR A 22 -8.08 0.42 1.05
C TYR A 22 -7.94 0.01 -0.42
N ASN A 23 -6.70 -0.20 -0.87
CA ASN A 23 -6.43 -0.67 -2.23
C ASN A 23 -6.54 -2.19 -2.35
N PHE A 24 -6.00 -2.94 -1.38
CA PHE A 24 -5.91 -4.41 -1.46
C PHE A 24 -7.12 -5.16 -0.89
N GLY A 25 -7.95 -4.49 -0.08
CA GLY A 25 -9.01 -5.14 0.67
C GLY A 25 -8.59 -5.46 2.11
N PRO A 26 -9.58 -5.70 3.00
CA PRO A 26 -9.34 -5.83 4.45
C PRO A 26 -8.51 -7.06 4.84
N ALA A 27 -8.46 -8.11 4.04
CA ALA A 27 -7.64 -9.29 4.32
C ALA A 27 -6.14 -8.96 4.41
N TYR A 28 -5.70 -7.86 3.81
CA TYR A 28 -4.32 -7.40 3.92
C TYR A 28 -3.95 -7.09 5.37
N ILE A 29 -4.90 -6.62 6.18
CA ILE A 29 -4.68 -6.33 7.59
C ILE A 29 -4.28 -7.59 8.35
N ASP A 30 -4.97 -8.70 8.11
CA ASP A 30 -4.61 -9.99 8.72
C ASP A 30 -3.24 -10.48 8.25
N PHE A 31 -2.92 -10.29 6.97
CA PHE A 31 -1.61 -10.64 6.43
C PHE A 31 -0.50 -9.88 7.16
N ILE A 32 -0.65 -8.58 7.35
CA ILE A 32 0.35 -7.77 8.06
C ILE A 32 0.39 -8.14 9.55
N ALA A 33 -0.75 -8.41 10.17
CA ALA A 33 -0.80 -8.85 11.57
C ALA A 33 0.02 -10.12 11.81
N GLN A 34 0.10 -10.99 10.80
CA GLN A 34 0.84 -12.25 10.85
C GLN A 34 2.30 -12.09 10.40
N ASN A 35 2.70 -10.92 9.90
CA ASN A 35 4.01 -10.70 9.29
C ASN A 35 4.72 -9.47 9.87
N GLY A 36 4.62 -9.27 11.19
CA GLY A 36 5.38 -8.25 11.90
C GLY A 36 4.62 -6.99 12.25
N LYS A 37 3.35 -6.90 11.87
CA LYS A 37 2.41 -5.81 12.25
C LYS A 37 2.76 -4.43 11.73
N GLU A 38 3.69 -4.34 10.78
CA GLU A 38 4.07 -3.09 10.14
C GLU A 38 4.00 -3.22 8.64
N ASN A 39 3.33 -2.25 7.99
CA ASN A 39 3.27 -2.18 6.54
C ASN A 39 4.63 -1.79 5.98
N THR A 40 5.17 -2.64 5.11
CA THR A 40 6.41 -2.35 4.36
C THR A 40 6.14 -2.51 2.88
N LEU A 41 6.96 -1.84 2.06
CA LEU A 41 6.84 -1.98 0.61
C LEU A 41 7.09 -3.45 0.18
N ALA A 42 8.04 -4.12 0.81
CA ALA A 42 8.35 -5.52 0.50
C ALA A 42 7.14 -6.43 0.76
N LEU A 43 6.45 -6.25 1.90
CA LEU A 43 5.27 -7.05 2.23
C LEU A 43 4.09 -6.72 1.32
N ALA A 44 3.88 -5.43 1.01
CA ALA A 44 2.83 -5.03 0.08
C ALA A 44 3.06 -5.62 -1.31
N LYS A 45 4.29 -5.58 -1.79
CA LYS A 45 4.67 -6.16 -3.08
C LYS A 45 4.44 -7.68 -3.09
N LYS A 46 4.83 -8.37 -2.02
CA LYS A 46 4.61 -9.81 -1.87
C LYS A 46 3.13 -10.15 -1.90
N TYR A 47 2.31 -9.42 -1.17
CA TYR A 47 0.86 -9.65 -1.13
C TYR A 47 0.21 -9.41 -2.49
N SER A 48 0.64 -8.37 -3.21
CA SER A 48 0.19 -8.08 -4.57
C SER A 48 0.49 -9.26 -5.51
N ARG A 49 1.73 -9.74 -5.48
CA ARG A 49 2.18 -10.82 -6.34
C ARG A 49 1.52 -12.16 -6.02
N ASP A 50 1.44 -12.51 -4.73
CA ASP A 50 1.11 -13.87 -4.30
C ASP A 50 -0.38 -14.05 -3.99
N THR A 51 -1.12 -12.96 -3.75
CA THR A 51 -2.52 -13.02 -3.35
C THR A 51 -3.44 -12.23 -4.28
N VAL A 52 -3.21 -10.93 -4.46
CA VAL A 52 -4.13 -10.08 -5.22
C VAL A 52 -4.12 -10.44 -6.71
N ALA A 53 -2.94 -10.46 -7.32
CA ALA A 53 -2.83 -10.74 -8.75
C ALA A 53 -3.36 -12.13 -9.13
N PRO A 54 -2.97 -13.22 -8.43
CA PRO A 54 -3.51 -14.55 -8.77
C PRO A 54 -5.02 -14.65 -8.59
N THR A 55 -5.58 -14.03 -7.56
CA THR A 55 -7.03 -14.04 -7.31
C THR A 55 -7.79 -13.40 -8.47
N LEU A 56 -7.22 -12.39 -9.12
CA LEU A 56 -7.85 -11.68 -10.23
C LEU A 56 -7.39 -12.17 -11.62
N GLY A 57 -6.58 -13.24 -11.68
CA GLY A 57 -6.24 -13.91 -12.93
C GLY A 57 -4.78 -13.91 -13.32
N ASN A 58 -3.92 -13.11 -12.69
CA ASN A 58 -2.50 -13.08 -13.01
C ASN A 58 -1.73 -14.09 -12.17
N THR A 59 -1.55 -15.29 -12.69
CA THR A 59 -0.84 -16.37 -12.01
C THR A 59 0.62 -16.51 -12.44
N THR A 60 1.08 -15.68 -13.40
CA THR A 60 2.43 -15.79 -13.98
C THR A 60 3.41 -14.75 -13.46
N GLY A 61 2.95 -13.82 -12.63
CA GLY A 61 3.79 -12.72 -12.14
C GLY A 61 4.03 -11.63 -13.18
N LYS A 62 3.16 -11.50 -14.17
CA LYS A 62 3.27 -10.49 -15.23
C LYS A 62 3.16 -9.09 -14.62
N THR A 63 4.06 -8.20 -15.05
CA THR A 63 4.12 -6.82 -14.59
C THR A 63 3.88 -5.84 -15.75
N TYR A 64 3.62 -4.58 -15.37
CA TYR A 64 3.57 -3.47 -16.33
C TYR A 64 4.30 -2.27 -15.76
N ARG A 65 4.71 -1.38 -16.64
CA ARG A 65 5.45 -0.18 -16.23
C ARG A 65 4.53 0.81 -15.51
N TYR A 66 4.98 1.25 -14.33
CA TYR A 66 4.26 2.22 -13.51
C TYR A 66 5.29 3.16 -12.87
N VAL A 67 5.43 4.36 -13.41
CA VAL A 67 6.48 5.29 -13.00
C VAL A 67 5.87 6.53 -12.36
N ASN A 68 6.32 6.83 -11.14
CA ASN A 68 6.01 8.04 -10.40
C ASN A 68 7.18 8.34 -9.44
N PRO A 69 7.14 9.45 -8.66
CA PRO A 69 8.26 9.79 -7.78
C PRO A 69 8.63 8.70 -6.77
N ILE A 70 7.71 7.83 -6.40
CA ILE A 70 7.98 6.73 -5.46
C ILE A 70 8.49 5.50 -6.20
N SER A 71 7.77 5.06 -7.23
CA SER A 71 8.05 3.79 -7.90
C SER A 71 9.34 3.80 -8.70
N ILE A 72 9.78 4.96 -9.20
CA ILE A 72 10.94 5.07 -10.08
C ILE A 72 12.23 4.52 -9.44
N PHE A 73 12.36 4.64 -8.12
CA PHE A 73 13.51 4.13 -7.39
C PHE A 73 13.28 2.73 -6.82
N GLN A 74 12.11 2.11 -7.09
CA GLN A 74 11.70 0.82 -6.55
C GLN A 74 11.35 -0.18 -7.65
N GLY A 75 11.89 0.02 -8.85
CA GLY A 75 11.67 -0.89 -9.97
C GLY A 75 10.69 -0.38 -11.02
N GLY A 76 9.83 0.58 -10.68
CA GLY A 76 8.93 1.22 -11.64
C GLY A 76 7.87 0.30 -12.24
N GLU A 77 7.42 -0.73 -11.51
CA GLU A 77 6.50 -1.74 -12.01
C GLU A 77 5.38 -2.03 -11.01
N LEU A 78 4.25 -2.47 -11.54
CA LEU A 78 3.18 -3.11 -10.76
C LEU A 78 2.82 -4.45 -11.41
N TYR A 79 2.30 -5.38 -10.59
CA TYR A 79 1.78 -6.64 -11.13
C TYR A 79 0.42 -6.39 -11.80
N VAL A 80 0.23 -6.97 -12.99
CA VAL A 80 -1.08 -6.96 -13.66
C VAL A 80 -2.09 -7.61 -12.72
N ASP A 81 -3.25 -6.97 -12.56
CA ASP A 81 -4.32 -7.42 -11.65
C ASP A 81 -3.90 -7.48 -10.17
N GLY A 82 -2.77 -6.88 -9.81
CA GLY A 82 -2.23 -6.95 -8.45
C GLY A 82 -2.49 -5.73 -7.57
N GLY A 83 -3.26 -4.76 -8.07
CA GLY A 83 -3.48 -3.52 -7.34
C GLY A 83 -2.24 -2.63 -7.31
N ASN A 84 -2.23 -1.65 -6.43
CA ASN A 84 -1.15 -0.68 -6.31
C ASN A 84 -0.44 -0.83 -4.96
N TYR A 85 0.68 -1.56 -4.93
CA TYR A 85 1.43 -1.74 -3.69
C TYR A 85 2.22 -0.49 -3.26
N TYR A 86 2.23 0.57 -4.07
CA TYR A 86 2.78 1.88 -3.69
C TYR A 86 1.74 2.80 -3.05
N TYR A 87 0.47 2.37 -2.96
CA TYR A 87 -0.65 3.25 -2.58
C TYR A 87 -0.40 3.95 -1.24
N SER A 88 -0.02 3.21 -0.22
CA SER A 88 0.27 3.75 1.11
C SER A 88 1.37 4.81 1.07
N ARG A 89 2.43 4.56 0.31
CA ARG A 89 3.55 5.50 0.15
C ARG A 89 3.13 6.76 -0.60
N GLN A 90 2.26 6.62 -1.61
CA GLN A 90 1.72 7.76 -2.35
C GLN A 90 0.86 8.66 -1.46
N VAL A 91 0.01 8.06 -0.63
CA VAL A 91 -0.81 8.81 0.33
C VAL A 91 0.08 9.52 1.34
N GLN A 92 1.09 8.84 1.86
CA GLN A 92 2.05 9.41 2.82
C GLN A 92 2.79 10.60 2.23
N LEU A 93 3.26 10.49 1.00
CA LEU A 93 3.95 11.59 0.30
C LEU A 93 3.00 12.79 0.12
N ASN A 94 1.77 12.55 -0.29
CA ASN A 94 0.78 13.61 -0.47
C ASN A 94 0.49 14.34 0.84
N LEU A 95 0.42 13.62 1.96
CA LEU A 95 0.23 14.23 3.26
C LEU A 95 1.42 15.09 3.67
N TYR A 96 2.64 14.66 3.39
CA TYR A 96 3.82 15.48 3.65
C TYR A 96 3.83 16.76 2.81
N ILE A 97 3.46 16.68 1.54
CA ILE A 97 3.36 17.83 0.66
C ILE A 97 2.30 18.81 1.19
N ILE A 98 1.13 18.33 1.60
CA ILE A 98 0.07 19.16 2.16
C ILE A 98 0.53 19.85 3.44
N LYS A 99 1.19 19.14 4.34
CA LYS A 99 1.74 19.70 5.58
C LYS A 99 2.76 20.79 5.30
N PHE A 100 3.64 20.54 4.34
CA PHE A 100 4.66 21.53 3.92
C PHE A 100 4.01 22.80 3.39
N LEU A 101 3.02 22.64 2.49
CA LEU A 101 2.30 23.78 1.91
C LEU A 101 1.54 24.57 2.97
N ASN A 102 0.87 23.90 3.91
CA ASN A 102 0.17 24.55 5.00
C ASN A 102 1.12 25.35 5.89
N LEU A 103 2.28 24.79 6.21
CA LEU A 103 3.29 25.48 7.01
C LEU A 103 3.80 26.72 6.27
N PHE A 104 4.04 26.60 4.97
CA PHE A 104 4.51 27.71 4.14
C PHE A 104 3.46 28.80 4.00
N LEU A 105 2.20 28.44 3.78
CA LEU A 105 1.11 29.39 3.56
C LEU A 105 0.60 30.04 4.83
N SER A 106 0.84 29.43 6.00
CA SER A 106 0.40 30.00 7.28
C SER A 106 1.35 31.06 7.84
N THR A 107 2.50 31.23 7.21
CA THR A 107 3.45 32.29 7.57
C THR A 107 3.26 33.50 6.68
#